data_4fdbc843a9eb519cdd5e80e355e8c210
#
_entry.id   4fdbc843a9eb519cdd5e80e355e8c210
#
_cell.length_a   1.000
_cell.length_b   1.000
_cell.length_c   1.000
_cell.angle_alpha   90.00
_cell.angle_beta   90.00
_cell.angle_gamma   90.00
#
_symmetry.space_group_name_H-M   'P 1'
#
loop_
_entity.id
_entity.type
_entity.pdbx_description
1 polymer ?
#
loop_
_entity_poly.entity_id
_entity_poly.type
_entity_poly.pdbx_seq_one_letter_code
_entity_poly.pdbx_strand_id
1 'polypeptide(L)'
;GPVRVRENGESIPFYVHGRSCLTGAGDTDRTLDMLSRGENLKGMVPSSDMSKHLPAKAVRRLKRLSRMVLSLGISACAGKREGNLPRAIFFGTRWGALSETHDFLAKLFETDERLSSPTDFIGSVHNAPAGQAAIHFHAPGPNITITGCNGSFEQALFSAGLLCGEDPFLLVGADEYNEHLSPLFDPEASSAERATDGGGALYLKRKKEGAT
;
A
#
# COMPACT_ATOMS: atom_id res chain seq x y z
N GLY A 1 -4.69 -0.54 -21.81
CA GLY A 1 -3.48 -1.11 -22.44
C GLY A 1 -2.55 -1.68 -21.40
N PRO A 2 -1.55 -2.51 -21.76
CA PRO A 2 -0.62 -3.09 -20.80
C PRO A 2 0.28 -2.02 -20.16
N VAL A 3 0.59 -2.21 -18.87
CA VAL A 3 1.70 -1.54 -18.20
C VAL A 3 3.00 -2.17 -18.69
N ARG A 4 4.00 -1.37 -19.03
CA ARG A 4 5.24 -1.87 -19.62
C ARG A 4 6.45 -1.49 -18.80
N VAL A 5 7.30 -2.46 -18.51
CA VAL A 5 8.64 -2.27 -17.95
C VAL A 5 9.65 -2.59 -19.04
N ARG A 6 10.72 -1.82 -19.16
CA ARG A 6 11.80 -2.07 -20.13
C ARG A 6 12.99 -2.68 -19.40
N GLU A 7 13.44 -3.83 -19.90
CA GLU A 7 14.63 -4.52 -19.45
C GLU A 7 15.47 -4.88 -20.69
N ASN A 8 16.75 -4.51 -20.69
CA ASN A 8 17.70 -4.79 -21.77
C ASN A 8 17.19 -4.43 -23.18
N GLY A 9 16.37 -3.36 -23.29
CA GLY A 9 15.78 -2.93 -24.55
C GLY A 9 14.47 -3.64 -24.93
N GLU A 10 14.10 -4.71 -24.25
CA GLU A 10 12.83 -5.40 -24.43
C GLU A 10 11.73 -4.81 -23.54
N SER A 11 10.53 -4.74 -24.07
CA SER A 11 9.36 -4.23 -23.36
C SER A 11 8.55 -5.40 -22.78
N ILE A 12 8.59 -5.54 -21.46
CA ILE A 12 7.84 -6.56 -20.74
C ILE A 12 6.43 -6.03 -20.43
N PRO A 13 5.36 -6.59 -21.01
CA PRO A 13 4.00 -6.17 -20.74
C PRO A 13 3.46 -6.85 -19.49
N PHE A 14 2.77 -6.10 -18.63
CA PHE A 14 1.93 -6.60 -17.56
C PHE A 14 0.49 -6.13 -17.79
N TYR A 15 -0.46 -6.97 -17.51
CA TYR A 15 -1.88 -6.71 -17.66
C TYR A 15 -2.53 -6.59 -16.29
N VAL A 16 -3.38 -5.58 -16.14
CA VAL A 16 -4.13 -5.34 -14.90
C VAL A 16 -5.29 -6.31 -14.83
N HIS A 17 -5.31 -7.15 -13.82
CA HIS A 17 -6.35 -8.14 -13.54
C HIS A 17 -7.23 -7.76 -12.35
N GLY A 18 -6.87 -6.69 -11.66
CA GLY A 18 -7.64 -6.11 -10.58
C GLY A 18 -7.02 -4.79 -10.14
N ARG A 19 -7.84 -3.92 -9.62
CA ARG A 19 -7.42 -2.58 -9.17
C ARG A 19 -8.23 -2.15 -7.97
N SER A 20 -7.65 -1.30 -7.16
CA SER A 20 -8.34 -0.64 -6.06
C SER A 20 -7.69 0.70 -5.74
N CYS A 21 -8.43 1.59 -5.14
CA CYS A 21 -7.91 2.79 -4.51
C CYS A 21 -8.74 3.15 -3.26
N LEU A 22 -8.07 3.83 -2.34
CA LEU A 22 -8.63 4.43 -1.13
C LEU A 22 -8.11 5.85 -1.03
N THR A 23 -8.99 6.82 -0.86
CA THR A 23 -8.65 8.23 -0.70
C THR A 23 -9.58 8.88 0.34
N GLY A 24 -9.44 10.18 0.57
CA GLY A 24 -10.40 10.93 1.38
C GLY A 24 -11.84 10.85 0.87
N ALA A 25 -12.04 10.54 -0.41
CA ALA A 25 -13.37 10.29 -0.98
C ALA A 25 -13.98 8.95 -0.52
N GLY A 26 -13.14 7.99 -0.09
CA GLY A 26 -13.57 6.66 0.34
C GLY A 26 -12.99 5.54 -0.53
N ASP A 27 -13.83 4.57 -0.87
CA ASP A 27 -13.45 3.37 -1.63
C ASP A 27 -13.21 3.65 -3.14
N THR A 28 -12.87 2.60 -3.87
CA THR A 28 -12.50 2.68 -5.30
C THR A 28 -13.57 3.35 -6.15
N ASP A 29 -14.84 2.99 -5.96
CA ASP A 29 -15.92 3.50 -6.82
C ASP A 29 -16.13 5.00 -6.59
N ARG A 30 -16.17 5.43 -5.35
CA ARG A 30 -16.28 6.85 -4.99
C ARG A 30 -15.06 7.66 -5.45
N THR A 31 -13.88 7.13 -5.26
CA THR A 31 -12.64 7.78 -5.69
C THR A 31 -12.62 7.98 -7.20
N LEU A 32 -12.97 6.96 -7.99
CA LEU A 32 -12.99 7.05 -9.45
C LEU A 32 -14.11 7.98 -9.94
N ASP A 33 -15.27 7.99 -9.29
CA ASP A 33 -16.38 8.90 -9.61
C ASP A 33 -15.98 10.36 -9.40
N MET A 34 -15.39 10.71 -8.25
CA MET A 34 -14.89 12.05 -7.97
C MET A 34 -13.77 12.47 -8.93
N LEU A 35 -12.82 11.57 -9.24
CA LEU A 35 -11.77 11.83 -10.24
C LEU A 35 -12.37 12.14 -11.62
N SER A 36 -13.41 11.40 -12.03
CA SER A 36 -14.06 11.61 -13.32
C SER A 36 -14.74 12.99 -13.44
N ARG A 37 -15.13 13.57 -12.31
CA ARG A 37 -15.72 14.93 -12.21
C ARG A 37 -14.67 16.03 -12.01
N GLY A 38 -13.38 15.68 -11.90
CA GLY A 38 -12.30 16.63 -11.59
C GLY A 38 -12.36 17.18 -10.17
N GLU A 39 -13.01 16.47 -9.25
CA GLU A 39 -13.15 16.85 -7.86
C GLU A 39 -11.86 16.54 -7.07
N ASN A 40 -11.64 17.29 -5.98
CA ASN A 40 -10.49 17.12 -5.13
C ASN A 40 -10.68 15.93 -4.17
N LEU A 41 -9.69 15.03 -4.11
CA LEU A 41 -9.67 13.84 -3.24
C LEU A 41 -9.00 14.08 -1.88
N LYS A 42 -8.86 15.35 -1.45
CA LYS A 42 -8.23 15.68 -0.16
C LYS A 42 -9.00 15.06 1.00
N GLY A 43 -8.28 14.82 2.07
CA GLY A 43 -8.80 14.30 3.33
C GLY A 43 -8.21 12.94 3.71
N MET A 44 -8.54 12.53 4.92
CA MET A 44 -8.15 11.23 5.47
C MET A 44 -9.06 10.13 4.95
N VAL A 45 -8.50 8.98 4.60
CA VAL A 45 -9.30 7.79 4.29
C VAL A 45 -10.20 7.45 5.48
N PRO A 46 -11.54 7.34 5.26
CA PRO A 46 -12.45 6.94 6.34
C PRO A 46 -12.11 5.55 6.89
N SER A 47 -12.06 5.42 8.21
CA SER A 47 -11.72 4.14 8.86
C SER A 47 -12.72 3.02 8.53
N SER A 48 -14.00 3.36 8.27
CA SER A 48 -15.02 2.43 7.79
C SER A 48 -14.66 1.83 6.44
N ASP A 49 -14.26 2.66 5.48
CA ASP A 49 -13.93 2.23 4.12
C ASP A 49 -12.64 1.41 4.10
N MET A 50 -11.63 1.84 4.87
CA MET A 50 -10.39 1.08 5.06
C MET A 50 -10.63 -0.30 5.67
N SER A 51 -11.60 -0.45 6.56
CA SER A 51 -11.85 -1.69 7.31
C SER A 51 -12.90 -2.60 6.68
N LYS A 52 -13.62 -2.13 5.65
CA LYS A 52 -14.80 -2.77 5.05
C LYS A 52 -14.58 -4.24 4.65
N HIS A 53 -13.41 -4.58 4.13
CA HIS A 53 -13.08 -5.91 3.63
C HIS A 53 -12.04 -6.64 4.49
N LEU A 54 -11.63 -6.05 5.61
CA LEU A 54 -10.61 -6.65 6.47
C LEU A 54 -11.19 -7.69 7.41
N PRO A 55 -10.49 -8.80 7.66
CA PRO A 55 -10.82 -9.71 8.76
C PRO A 55 -10.80 -8.97 10.11
N ALA A 56 -11.74 -9.26 11.01
CA ALA A 56 -11.84 -8.60 12.32
C ALA A 56 -10.53 -8.65 13.13
N LYS A 57 -9.74 -9.72 12.99
CA LYS A 57 -8.43 -9.86 13.62
C LYS A 57 -7.43 -8.84 13.08
N ALA A 58 -7.45 -8.58 11.77
CA ALA A 58 -6.58 -7.58 11.12
C ALA A 58 -6.95 -6.16 11.58
N VAL A 59 -8.23 -5.83 11.63
CA VAL A 59 -8.71 -4.51 12.12
C VAL A 59 -8.22 -4.21 13.54
N ARG A 60 -8.15 -5.23 14.42
CA ARG A 60 -7.71 -5.05 15.81
C ARG A 60 -6.19 -4.98 15.98
N ARG A 61 -5.44 -5.63 15.12
CA ARG A 61 -3.97 -5.80 15.30
C ARG A 61 -3.13 -4.88 14.44
N LEU A 62 -3.63 -4.54 13.25
CA LEU A 62 -2.85 -3.76 12.31
C LEU A 62 -3.00 -2.27 12.58
N LYS A 63 -1.91 -1.55 12.42
CA LYS A 63 -1.86 -0.09 12.41
C LYS A 63 -2.42 0.45 11.08
N ARG A 64 -2.56 1.77 10.99
CA ARG A 64 -3.28 2.43 9.91
C ARG A 64 -2.73 2.09 8.52
N LEU A 65 -1.43 2.33 8.28
CA LEU A 65 -0.82 2.05 6.97
C LEU A 65 -0.94 0.58 6.58
N SER A 66 -0.70 -0.34 7.52
CA SER A 66 -0.84 -1.78 7.28
C SER A 66 -2.28 -2.19 6.96
N ARG A 67 -3.29 -1.57 7.60
CA ARG A 67 -4.70 -1.79 7.25
C ARG A 67 -5.01 -1.29 5.85
N MET A 68 -4.50 -0.11 5.48
CA MET A 68 -4.70 0.48 4.16
C MET A 68 -4.11 -0.40 3.06
N VAL A 69 -2.85 -0.81 3.20
CA VAL A 69 -2.17 -1.69 2.23
C VAL A 69 -2.89 -3.03 2.08
N LEU A 70 -3.29 -3.64 3.20
CA LEU A 70 -4.02 -4.91 3.17
C LEU A 70 -5.41 -4.77 2.55
N SER A 71 -6.15 -3.71 2.89
CA SER A 71 -7.47 -3.42 2.31
C SER A 71 -7.40 -3.21 0.80
N LEU A 72 -6.43 -2.41 0.34
CA LEU A 72 -6.16 -2.21 -1.08
C LEU A 72 -5.87 -3.53 -1.79
N GLY A 73 -5.00 -4.36 -1.21
CA GLY A 73 -4.67 -5.67 -1.77
C GLY A 73 -5.88 -6.60 -1.88
N ILE A 74 -6.67 -6.72 -0.82
CA ILE A 74 -7.89 -7.54 -0.82
C ILE A 74 -8.88 -7.05 -1.88
N SER A 75 -9.09 -5.73 -1.96
CA SER A 75 -10.01 -5.15 -2.94
C SER A 75 -9.52 -5.34 -4.38
N ALA A 76 -8.22 -5.18 -4.66
CA ALA A 76 -7.64 -5.42 -5.97
C ALA A 76 -7.72 -6.90 -6.39
N CYS A 77 -7.71 -7.82 -5.42
CA CYS A 77 -7.82 -9.27 -5.65
C CYS A 77 -9.24 -9.80 -5.47
N ALA A 78 -10.25 -8.94 -5.34
CA ALA A 78 -11.64 -9.37 -5.14
C ALA A 78 -12.11 -10.34 -6.24
N GLY A 79 -12.79 -11.41 -5.83
CA GLY A 79 -13.29 -12.44 -6.73
C GLY A 79 -12.22 -13.39 -7.30
N LYS A 80 -10.96 -13.26 -6.92
CA LYS A 80 -9.91 -14.21 -7.33
C LYS A 80 -9.97 -15.48 -6.46
N ARG A 81 -9.76 -16.63 -7.11
CA ARG A 81 -9.68 -17.92 -6.43
C ARG A 81 -8.28 -18.15 -5.86
N GLU A 82 -8.14 -19.06 -4.91
CA GLU A 82 -6.90 -19.37 -4.20
C GLU A 82 -5.68 -19.58 -5.13
N GLY A 83 -5.80 -20.35 -6.20
CA GLY A 83 -4.73 -20.55 -7.19
C GLY A 83 -4.41 -19.33 -8.08
N ASN A 84 -5.12 -18.22 -7.91
CA ASN A 84 -4.97 -16.96 -8.67
C ASN A 84 -4.68 -15.75 -7.77
N LEU A 85 -4.17 -15.99 -6.58
CA LEU A 85 -3.73 -14.94 -5.67
C LEU A 85 -2.31 -14.46 -6.02
N PRO A 86 -1.92 -13.26 -5.59
CA PRO A 86 -0.56 -12.76 -5.83
C PRO A 86 0.48 -13.63 -5.15
N ARG A 87 1.56 -13.94 -5.86
CA ARG A 87 2.70 -14.70 -5.33
C ARG A 87 3.83 -13.79 -4.85
N ALA A 88 3.79 -12.51 -5.20
CA ALA A 88 4.76 -11.52 -4.79
C ALA A 88 4.06 -10.20 -4.44
N ILE A 89 4.69 -9.41 -3.56
CA ILE A 89 4.18 -8.10 -3.12
C ILE A 89 5.26 -7.05 -3.37
N PHE A 90 4.88 -5.99 -4.07
CA PHE A 90 5.72 -4.81 -4.27
C PHE A 90 5.01 -3.59 -3.72
N PHE A 91 5.65 -2.89 -2.81
CA PHE A 91 5.08 -1.75 -2.13
C PHE A 91 5.96 -0.53 -2.31
N GLY A 92 5.39 0.52 -2.90
CA GLY A 92 5.99 1.84 -3.00
C GLY A 92 5.35 2.79 -1.99
N THR A 93 6.16 3.47 -1.21
CA THR A 93 5.70 4.44 -0.22
C THR A 93 6.69 5.58 -0.13
N ARG A 94 6.23 6.78 0.18
CA ARG A 94 7.10 7.93 0.40
C ARG A 94 7.72 7.89 1.78
N TRP A 95 6.91 7.56 2.78
CA TRP A 95 7.26 7.67 4.20
C TRP A 95 7.35 6.32 4.91
N GLY A 96 6.70 5.30 4.39
CA GLY A 96 6.61 4.00 5.04
C GLY A 96 5.89 4.08 6.39
N ALA A 97 6.29 3.23 7.32
CA ALA A 97 5.72 3.13 8.66
C ALA A 97 6.27 4.21 9.62
N LEU A 98 6.32 5.48 9.20
CA LEU A 98 6.91 6.56 10.00
C LEU A 98 6.10 6.87 11.26
N SER A 99 4.77 6.73 11.20
CA SER A 99 3.92 6.91 12.39
C SER A 99 4.23 5.86 13.45
N GLU A 100 4.34 4.60 13.05
CA GLU A 100 4.69 3.51 13.96
C GLU A 100 6.13 3.62 14.47
N THR A 101 7.05 4.10 13.63
CA THR A 101 8.44 4.36 14.01
C THR A 101 8.50 5.45 15.07
N HIS A 102 7.78 6.55 14.86
CA HIS A 102 7.68 7.63 15.82
C HIS A 102 7.12 7.15 17.16
N ASP A 103 5.97 6.47 17.14
CA ASP A 103 5.32 5.95 18.34
C ASP A 103 6.22 4.96 19.12
N PHE A 104 6.90 4.09 18.38
CA PHE A 104 7.85 3.13 18.97
C PHE A 104 9.02 3.85 19.66
N LEU A 105 9.63 4.82 18.99
CA LEU A 105 10.75 5.58 19.53
C LEU A 105 10.32 6.47 20.70
N ALA A 106 9.16 7.14 20.61
CA ALA A 106 8.64 7.96 21.71
C ALA A 106 8.43 7.11 22.96
N LYS A 107 7.81 5.95 22.83
CA LYS A 107 7.59 5.01 23.94
C LYS A 107 8.91 4.48 24.53
N LEU A 108 9.88 4.19 23.68
CA LEU A 108 11.21 3.75 24.13
C LEU A 108 11.88 4.85 24.96
N PHE A 109 11.79 6.10 24.52
CA PHE A 109 12.35 7.26 25.21
C PHE A 109 11.65 7.53 26.56
N GLU A 110 10.32 7.49 26.59
CA GLU A 110 9.51 7.71 27.81
C GLU A 110 9.76 6.66 28.89
N THR A 111 10.19 5.47 28.50
CA THR A 111 10.42 4.34 29.43
C THR A 111 11.89 4.11 29.76
N ASP A 112 12.79 5.05 29.43
CA ASP A 112 14.24 4.90 29.59
C ASP A 112 14.75 3.56 29.01
N GLU A 113 14.27 3.19 27.84
CA GLU A 113 14.60 1.94 27.11
C GLU A 113 14.25 0.63 27.87
N ARG A 114 13.47 0.72 28.96
CA ARG A 114 13.13 -0.45 29.79
C ARG A 114 11.99 -1.30 29.26
N LEU A 115 11.14 -0.74 28.39
CA LEU A 115 9.97 -1.39 27.85
C LEU A 115 10.01 -1.29 26.31
N SER A 116 10.53 -2.32 25.66
CA SER A 116 10.37 -2.48 24.22
C SER A 116 9.34 -3.56 23.92
N SER A 117 8.35 -3.23 23.10
CA SER A 117 7.38 -4.20 22.61
C SER A 117 7.88 -4.80 21.30
N PRO A 118 8.13 -6.11 21.21
CA PRO A 118 8.48 -6.75 19.93
C PRO A 118 7.45 -6.50 18.82
N THR A 119 6.19 -6.40 19.19
CA THR A 119 5.11 -6.12 18.23
C THR A 119 5.18 -4.70 17.71
N ASP A 120 5.49 -3.71 18.56
CA ASP A 120 5.63 -2.32 18.13
C ASP A 120 6.87 -2.17 17.25
N PHE A 121 7.97 -2.84 17.59
CA PHE A 121 9.18 -2.88 16.75
C PHE A 121 8.91 -3.49 15.37
N ILE A 122 8.25 -4.66 15.30
CA ILE A 122 7.89 -5.27 14.01
C ILE A 122 6.97 -4.37 13.20
N GLY A 123 6.08 -3.61 13.84
CA GLY A 123 5.20 -2.66 13.18
C GLY A 123 5.91 -1.41 12.66
N SER A 124 7.04 -1.04 13.24
CA SER A 124 7.75 0.22 12.93
C SER A 124 8.65 0.14 11.68
N VAL A 125 8.92 -1.06 11.14
CA VAL A 125 9.75 -1.20 9.94
C VAL A 125 8.92 -0.92 8.67
N HIS A 126 9.52 -0.26 7.69
CA HIS A 126 8.80 0.21 6.49
C HIS A 126 8.19 -0.91 5.64
N ASN A 127 8.70 -2.12 5.73
CA ASN A 127 8.15 -3.27 5.01
C ASN A 127 7.05 -4.03 5.79
N ALA A 128 6.70 -3.60 7.00
CA ALA A 128 5.64 -4.25 7.78
C ALA A 128 4.30 -4.33 7.04
N PRO A 129 3.81 -3.26 6.37
CA PRO A 129 2.56 -3.33 5.60
C PRO A 129 2.58 -4.39 4.49
N ALA A 130 3.66 -4.44 3.70
CA ALA A 130 3.82 -5.44 2.65
C ALA A 130 3.97 -6.86 3.22
N GLY A 131 4.64 -7.01 4.35
CA GLY A 131 4.75 -8.26 5.09
C GLY A 131 3.38 -8.79 5.54
N GLN A 132 2.50 -7.93 6.06
CA GLN A 132 1.14 -8.31 6.43
C GLN A 132 0.30 -8.75 5.22
N ALA A 133 0.46 -8.07 4.08
CA ALA A 133 -0.18 -8.48 2.83
C ALA A 133 0.33 -9.85 2.36
N ALA A 134 1.65 -10.07 2.39
CA ALA A 134 2.26 -11.35 2.01
C ALA A 134 1.75 -12.51 2.88
N ILE A 135 1.65 -12.30 4.18
CA ILE A 135 1.08 -13.29 5.11
C ILE A 135 -0.38 -13.60 4.76
N HIS A 136 -1.18 -12.57 4.51
CA HIS A 136 -2.60 -12.73 4.17
C HIS A 136 -2.82 -13.51 2.88
N PHE A 137 -2.05 -13.21 1.84
CA PHE A 137 -2.16 -13.86 0.54
C PHE A 137 -1.36 -15.17 0.44
N HIS A 138 -0.63 -15.57 1.47
CA HIS A 138 0.32 -16.69 1.43
C HIS A 138 1.29 -16.56 0.26
N ALA A 139 1.77 -15.33 0.00
CA ALA A 139 2.64 -15.03 -1.12
C ALA A 139 4.09 -15.49 -0.82
N PRO A 140 4.60 -16.53 -1.51
CA PRO A 140 5.93 -17.10 -1.20
C PRO A 140 7.08 -16.43 -1.95
N GLY A 141 6.77 -15.58 -2.90
CA GLY A 141 7.74 -14.92 -3.77
C GLY A 141 8.30 -13.61 -3.17
N PRO A 142 8.91 -12.78 -4.01
CA PRO A 142 9.50 -11.52 -3.58
C PRO A 142 8.53 -10.62 -2.81
N ASN A 143 9.01 -10.04 -1.72
CA ASN A 143 8.32 -9.01 -0.94
C ASN A 143 9.25 -7.81 -0.80
N ILE A 144 9.03 -6.80 -1.64
CA ILE A 144 9.91 -5.64 -1.77
C ILE A 144 9.15 -4.38 -1.40
N THR A 145 9.74 -3.60 -0.51
CA THR A 145 9.26 -2.27 -0.16
C THR A 145 10.28 -1.24 -0.61
N ILE A 146 9.83 -0.27 -1.38
CA ILE A 146 10.62 0.87 -1.86
C ILE A 146 10.16 2.12 -1.14
N THR A 147 11.08 2.77 -0.45
CA THR A 147 10.90 4.11 0.11
C THR A 147 11.82 5.07 -0.63
N GLY A 148 11.29 6.06 -1.32
CA GLY A 148 12.15 6.89 -2.17
C GLY A 148 11.44 8.11 -2.74
N CYS A 149 10.77 8.89 -1.92
CA CYS A 149 10.12 10.11 -2.37
C CYS A 149 9.09 9.87 -3.49
N ASN A 150 9.11 10.73 -4.53
CA ASN A 150 8.05 10.77 -5.55
C ASN A 150 8.11 9.65 -6.60
N GLY A 151 9.09 8.76 -6.60
CA GLY A 151 9.24 7.69 -7.60
C GLY A 151 9.08 6.29 -7.02
N SER A 152 8.63 6.15 -5.77
CA SER A 152 8.59 4.86 -5.07
C SER A 152 7.69 3.83 -5.76
N PHE A 153 6.54 4.26 -6.28
CA PHE A 153 5.60 3.38 -6.96
C PHE A 153 6.17 2.86 -8.29
N GLU A 154 6.76 3.74 -9.10
CA GLU A 154 7.40 3.39 -10.37
C GLU A 154 8.60 2.48 -10.15
N GLN A 155 9.39 2.73 -9.11
CA GLN A 155 10.52 1.88 -8.75
C GLN A 155 10.07 0.50 -8.25
N ALA A 156 8.96 0.43 -7.52
CA ALA A 156 8.35 -0.83 -7.12
C ALA A 156 7.85 -1.62 -8.33
N LEU A 157 7.22 -0.96 -9.29
CA LEU A 157 6.82 -1.57 -10.57
C LEU A 157 8.03 -2.07 -11.36
N PHE A 158 9.08 -1.27 -11.44
CA PHE A 158 10.32 -1.66 -12.12
C PHE A 158 10.95 -2.90 -11.47
N SER A 159 11.02 -2.91 -10.13
CA SER A 159 11.53 -4.07 -9.38
C SER A 159 10.68 -5.33 -9.61
N ALA A 160 9.35 -5.19 -9.72
CA ALA A 160 8.48 -6.29 -10.07
C ALA A 160 8.78 -6.83 -11.47
N GLY A 161 9.05 -5.95 -12.45
CA GLY A 161 9.46 -6.33 -13.80
C GLY A 161 10.69 -7.21 -13.84
N LEU A 162 11.65 -6.94 -12.96
CA LEU A 162 12.90 -7.69 -12.88
C LEU A 162 12.76 -9.03 -12.12
N LEU A 163 11.89 -9.09 -11.11
CA LEU A 163 11.91 -10.17 -10.11
C LEU A 163 10.75 -11.18 -10.23
N CYS A 164 9.62 -10.81 -10.86
CA CYS A 164 8.43 -11.66 -10.84
C CYS A 164 8.38 -12.76 -11.90
N GLY A 165 9.18 -12.69 -12.96
CA GLY A 165 9.06 -13.65 -14.06
C GLY A 165 7.61 -13.72 -14.58
N GLU A 166 6.99 -14.91 -14.54
CA GLU A 166 5.59 -15.16 -14.96
C GLU A 166 4.60 -15.12 -13.79
N ASP A 167 5.09 -15.01 -12.54
CA ASP A 167 4.24 -15.04 -11.36
C ASP A 167 3.34 -13.80 -11.26
N PRO A 168 2.08 -13.97 -10.82
CA PRO A 168 1.20 -12.85 -10.53
C PRO A 168 1.68 -12.09 -9.30
N PHE A 169 1.59 -10.78 -9.33
CA PHE A 169 2.01 -9.94 -8.21
C PHE A 169 1.01 -8.83 -7.89
N LEU A 170 1.08 -8.36 -6.65
CA LEU A 170 0.39 -7.20 -6.17
C LEU A 170 1.37 -6.05 -6.08
N LEU A 171 1.06 -4.95 -6.76
CA LEU A 171 1.75 -3.68 -6.67
C LEU A 171 0.89 -2.72 -5.88
N VAL A 172 1.42 -2.16 -4.80
CA VAL A 172 0.69 -1.22 -3.93
C VAL A 172 1.49 0.06 -3.81
N GLY A 173 0.81 1.19 -3.89
CA GLY A 173 1.34 2.49 -3.49
C GLY A 173 0.45 3.08 -2.42
N ALA A 174 0.97 3.40 -1.25
CA ALA A 174 0.18 4.00 -0.19
C ALA A 174 1.05 4.80 0.79
N ASP A 175 0.48 5.88 1.30
CA ASP A 175 1.05 6.67 2.37
C ASP A 175 -0.05 7.11 3.34
N GLU A 176 0.30 7.25 4.60
CA GLU A 176 -0.58 7.78 5.63
C GLU A 176 -0.18 9.20 6.04
N TYR A 177 -1.17 9.98 6.43
CA TYR A 177 -0.92 11.25 7.09
C TYR A 177 -0.50 11.04 8.55
N ASN A 178 0.54 11.75 8.95
CA ASN A 178 0.97 11.84 10.33
C ASN A 178 0.97 13.31 10.76
N GLU A 179 0.29 13.63 11.86
CA GLU A 179 0.09 15.01 12.33
C GLU A 179 1.40 15.73 12.72
N HIS A 180 2.43 15.00 13.10
CA HIS A 180 3.73 15.56 13.49
C HIS A 180 4.72 15.64 12.33
N LEU A 181 4.69 14.65 11.44
CA LEU A 181 5.70 14.50 10.40
C LEU A 181 5.27 15.08 9.05
N SER A 182 4.00 14.89 8.67
CA SER A 182 3.52 15.36 7.37
C SER A 182 3.64 16.87 7.18
N PRO A 183 3.34 17.73 8.17
CA PRO A 183 3.51 19.18 8.04
C PRO A 183 4.96 19.65 7.87
N LEU A 184 5.93 18.84 8.31
CA LEU A 184 7.35 19.19 8.14
C LEU A 184 7.79 19.12 6.67
N PHE A 185 7.11 18.32 5.87
CA PHE A 185 7.45 18.07 4.47
C PHE A 185 6.45 18.67 3.50
N ASP A 186 5.24 18.95 3.96
CA ASP A 186 4.18 19.62 3.21
C ASP A 186 3.47 20.63 4.12
N PRO A 187 3.89 21.90 4.08
CA PRO A 187 3.28 22.95 4.91
C PRO A 187 1.78 23.15 4.64
N GLU A 188 1.30 22.76 3.44
CA GLU A 188 -0.13 22.81 3.13
C GLU A 188 -0.94 21.70 3.85
N ALA A 189 -0.29 20.62 4.26
CA ALA A 189 -0.88 19.54 5.04
C ALA A 189 -1.02 19.85 6.55
N SER A 190 -0.83 21.11 6.95
CA SER A 190 -0.85 21.54 8.37
C SER A 190 -2.22 21.48 9.05
N SER A 191 -3.30 21.19 8.32
CA SER A 191 -4.63 20.98 8.88
C SER A 191 -5.20 19.62 8.46
N ALA A 192 -5.99 19.00 9.34
CA ALA A 192 -6.65 17.72 9.03
C ALA A 192 -7.53 17.78 7.77
N GLU A 193 -8.07 18.96 7.42
CA GLU A 193 -8.87 19.19 6.22
C GLU A 193 -8.03 19.18 4.93
N ARG A 194 -6.75 19.50 5.04
CA ARG A 194 -5.79 19.50 3.92
C ARG A 194 -4.92 18.26 3.91
N ALA A 195 -4.93 17.52 5.02
CA ALA A 195 -4.23 16.26 5.16
C ALA A 195 -4.77 15.27 4.10
N THR A 196 -3.87 14.59 3.45
CA THR A 196 -4.21 13.51 2.52
C THR A 196 -3.48 12.26 2.92
N ASP A 197 -4.24 11.19 3.07
CA ASP A 197 -3.69 9.86 3.05
C ASP A 197 -4.45 9.00 2.04
N GLY A 198 -3.87 7.88 1.65
CA GLY A 198 -4.50 7.01 0.69
C GLY A 198 -3.51 6.21 -0.11
N GLY A 199 -4.05 5.56 -1.12
CA GLY A 199 -3.23 4.76 -2.01
C GLY A 199 -4.04 4.03 -3.07
N GLY A 200 -3.31 3.20 -3.83
CA GLY A 200 -3.89 2.33 -4.82
C GLY A 200 -3.14 1.01 -4.91
N ALA A 201 -3.82 -0.01 -5.45
CA ALA A 201 -3.20 -1.28 -5.74
C ALA A 201 -3.61 -1.80 -7.11
N LEU A 202 -2.66 -2.48 -7.76
CA LEU A 202 -2.85 -3.19 -9.01
C LEU A 202 -2.47 -4.66 -8.82
N TYR A 203 -3.38 -5.55 -9.19
CA TYR A 203 -3.07 -6.96 -9.34
C TYR A 203 -2.69 -7.24 -10.78
N LEU A 204 -1.48 -7.68 -11.02
CA LEU A 204 -0.83 -7.72 -12.32
C LEU A 204 -0.37 -9.13 -12.68
N LYS A 205 -0.47 -9.46 -13.99
CA LYS A 205 0.04 -10.71 -14.59
C LYS A 205 0.65 -10.41 -15.95
N ARG A 206 1.53 -11.29 -16.42
CA ARG A 206 2.03 -11.25 -17.80
C ARG A 206 1.00 -11.71 -18.85
N LYS A 207 0.06 -12.57 -18.46
CA LYS A 207 -1.00 -13.05 -19.35
C LYS A 207 -2.13 -12.05 -19.48
N LYS A 208 -2.58 -11.81 -20.71
CA LYS A 208 -3.69 -10.89 -21.02
C LYS A 208 -5.05 -11.48 -20.69
N GLU A 209 -5.21 -12.80 -20.72
CA GLU A 209 -6.49 -13.49 -20.53
C GLU A 209 -7.12 -13.13 -19.18
N GLY A 210 -8.35 -12.62 -19.19
CA GLY A 210 -9.06 -12.16 -18.00
C GLY A 210 -8.60 -10.83 -17.41
N ALA A 211 -7.83 -10.02 -18.17
CA ALA A 211 -7.49 -8.66 -17.77
C ALA A 211 -8.70 -7.71 -17.88
N THR A 212 -8.77 -6.74 -16.97
CA THR A 212 -9.82 -5.69 -16.91
C THR A 212 -9.41 -4.40 -17.59
#